data_718093879fa9661a6050aaf18c4eb676
#
_entry.id   718093879fa9661a6050aaf18c4eb676
#
_cell.length_a   1.000
_cell.length_b   1.000
_cell.length_c   1.000
_cell.angle_alpha   90.00
_cell.angle_beta   90.00
_cell.angle_gamma   90.00
#
_symmetry.space_group_name_H-M   'P 1'
#
loop_
_entity.id
_entity.type
_entity.pdbx_description
1 polymer ?
#
loop_
_entity_poly.entity_id
_entity_poly.type
_entity_poly.pdbx_seq_one_letter_code
_entity_poly.pdbx_strand_id
1 'polypeptide(L)'
;MANNNNTLNTTELMTGKDGKLFVEFNGKNVFLAEINTYSVVMNVNTTEKQPVGSILVHRIPTGVTFDLTYTEMVVRDDLIMEPLLEAIAQGKLPTYNFQGVAYKPDGQEQRLAFNNAVPNGNFGLQTLTPGEVIEREQSFALNSIPSFIKSLASTYLK
;
A
#
# COMPACT_ATOMS: atom_id res chain seq x y z
N MET A 1 6.24 -9.44 -31.40
CA MET A 1 5.74 -8.55 -32.46
C MET A 1 4.86 -7.48 -31.83
N ALA A 2 5.12 -6.22 -32.08
CA ALA A 2 4.27 -5.15 -31.55
C ALA A 2 2.87 -5.23 -32.16
N ASN A 3 1.86 -4.99 -31.35
CA ASN A 3 0.49 -4.93 -31.82
C ASN A 3 0.22 -3.53 -32.41
N ASN A 4 0.12 -3.46 -33.72
CA ASN A 4 -0.07 -2.19 -34.42
C ASN A 4 -1.54 -1.73 -34.48
N ASN A 5 -2.46 -2.47 -33.84
CA ASN A 5 -3.89 -2.17 -33.94
C ASN A 5 -4.38 -1.18 -32.89
N ASN A 6 -3.50 -0.58 -32.09
CA ASN A 6 -3.88 0.33 -31.00
C ASN A 6 -4.94 -0.25 -30.05
N THR A 7 -5.05 -1.58 -29.98
CA THR A 7 -5.98 -2.23 -29.06
C THR A 7 -5.29 -2.52 -27.73
N LEU A 8 -6.04 -2.36 -26.66
CA LEU A 8 -5.55 -2.65 -25.31
C LEU A 8 -5.33 -4.15 -25.15
N ASN A 9 -4.14 -4.52 -24.68
CA ASN A 9 -3.86 -5.92 -24.36
C ASN A 9 -4.46 -6.28 -22.99
N THR A 10 -5.62 -6.91 -23.02
CA THR A 10 -6.36 -7.23 -21.79
C THR A 10 -5.67 -8.28 -20.92
N THR A 11 -4.72 -9.05 -21.46
CA THR A 11 -3.98 -10.04 -20.65
C THR A 11 -2.96 -9.39 -19.71
N GLU A 12 -2.65 -8.12 -19.91
CA GLU A 12 -1.76 -7.36 -19.04
C GLU A 12 -2.50 -6.50 -18.00
N LEU A 13 -3.84 -6.48 -18.06
CA LEU A 13 -4.64 -5.72 -17.11
C LEU A 13 -4.79 -6.50 -15.80
N MET A 14 -4.61 -5.79 -14.71
CA MET A 14 -4.80 -6.34 -13.36
C MET A 14 -6.07 -5.76 -12.73
N THR A 15 -6.76 -6.58 -11.96
CA THR A 15 -7.93 -6.16 -11.20
C THR A 15 -7.68 -6.31 -9.69
N GLY A 16 -8.52 -5.68 -8.89
CA GLY A 16 -8.39 -5.76 -7.43
C GLY A 16 -8.44 -7.17 -6.85
N LYS A 17 -9.09 -8.10 -7.55
CA LYS A 17 -9.13 -9.51 -7.13
C LYS A 17 -7.79 -10.22 -7.25
N ASP A 18 -6.87 -9.67 -8.03
CA ASP A 18 -5.57 -10.25 -8.31
C ASP A 18 -4.49 -9.80 -7.31
N GLY A 19 -4.88 -9.03 -6.30
CA GLY A 19 -3.98 -8.53 -5.28
C GLY A 19 -4.11 -9.25 -3.95
N LYS A 20 -3.01 -9.35 -3.22
CA LYS A 20 -2.96 -9.92 -1.87
C LYS A 20 -2.05 -9.08 -0.99
N LEU A 21 -2.42 -8.95 0.29
CA LEU A 21 -1.60 -8.28 1.28
C LEU A 21 -1.27 -9.26 2.41
N PHE A 22 0.00 -9.30 2.78
CA PHE A 22 0.50 -10.09 3.89
C PHE A 22 1.07 -9.18 4.97
N VAL A 23 0.89 -9.56 6.23
CA VAL A 23 1.55 -8.91 7.36
C VAL A 23 2.48 -9.93 8.03
N GLU A 24 3.65 -9.47 8.47
CA GLU A 24 4.55 -10.30 9.24
C GLU A 24 4.07 -10.35 10.70
N PHE A 25 3.82 -11.55 11.18
CA PHE A 25 3.38 -11.80 12.53
C PHE A 25 4.19 -12.98 13.10
N ASN A 26 4.91 -12.74 14.20
CA ASN A 26 5.78 -13.75 14.84
C ASN A 26 6.77 -14.39 13.85
N GLY A 27 7.35 -13.59 12.96
CA GLY A 27 8.33 -14.05 11.98
C GLY A 27 7.75 -14.79 10.77
N LYS A 28 6.43 -14.82 10.62
CA LYS A 28 5.75 -15.45 9.49
C LYS A 28 4.87 -14.44 8.76
N ASN A 29 4.77 -14.60 7.44
CA ASN A 29 3.85 -13.81 6.65
C ASN A 29 2.44 -14.40 6.75
N VAL A 30 1.52 -13.64 7.30
CA VAL A 30 0.11 -14.02 7.43
C VAL A 30 -0.69 -13.28 6.37
N PHE A 31 -1.47 -14.02 5.59
CA PHE A 31 -2.31 -13.45 4.56
C PHE A 31 -3.52 -12.74 5.17
N LEU A 32 -3.70 -11.47 4.80
CA LEU A 32 -4.86 -10.68 5.21
C LEU A 32 -5.98 -10.88 4.17
N ALA A 33 -6.67 -12.01 4.29
CA ALA A 33 -7.74 -12.37 3.35
C ALA A 33 -9.01 -11.54 3.55
N GLU A 34 -9.14 -10.94 4.70
CA GLU A 34 -10.34 -10.23 5.11
C GLU A 34 -10.32 -8.74 4.74
N ILE A 35 -9.35 -8.30 3.96
CA ILE A 35 -9.32 -6.91 3.50
C ILE A 35 -10.13 -6.74 2.22
N ASN A 36 -10.79 -5.61 2.12
CA ASN A 36 -11.52 -5.20 0.92
C ASN A 36 -10.61 -4.50 -0.08
N THR A 37 -9.90 -3.49 0.39
CA THR A 37 -9.00 -2.70 -0.44
C THR A 37 -7.71 -2.40 0.31
N TYR A 38 -6.61 -2.29 -0.42
CA TYR A 38 -5.40 -1.68 0.12
C TYR A 38 -4.75 -0.79 -0.95
N SER A 39 -4.01 0.19 -0.48
CA SER A 39 -3.33 1.15 -1.35
C SER A 39 -2.01 1.55 -0.71
N VAL A 40 -0.96 1.59 -1.51
CA VAL A 40 0.34 2.15 -1.11
C VAL A 40 0.65 3.28 -2.05
N VAL A 41 0.89 4.46 -1.49
CA VAL A 41 1.05 5.70 -2.24
C VAL A 41 2.39 6.34 -1.90
N MET A 42 3.07 6.79 -2.92
CA MET A 42 4.29 7.59 -2.78
C MET A 42 3.94 9.07 -2.99
N ASN A 43 4.28 9.90 -2.01
CA ASN A 43 4.09 11.34 -2.09
C ASN A 43 5.45 12.02 -2.23
N VAL A 44 5.63 12.76 -3.31
CA VAL A 44 6.84 13.54 -3.55
C VAL A 44 6.56 14.99 -3.21
N ASN A 45 7.27 15.52 -2.22
CA ASN A 45 7.13 16.90 -1.78
C ASN A 45 8.08 17.79 -2.57
N THR A 46 7.58 18.94 -3.02
CA THR A 46 8.37 19.90 -3.79
C THR A 46 8.25 21.30 -3.19
N THR A 47 9.28 22.10 -3.39
CA THR A 47 9.27 23.52 -3.07
C THR A 47 9.41 24.33 -4.37
N GLU A 48 8.65 25.40 -4.50
CA GLU A 48 8.68 26.25 -5.68
C GLU A 48 9.69 27.37 -5.52
N LYS A 49 10.44 27.65 -6.58
CA LYS A 49 11.37 28.80 -6.69
C LYS A 49 11.19 29.44 -8.04
N GLN A 50 11.10 30.78 -8.03
CA GLN A 50 11.01 31.56 -9.24
C GLN A 50 12.20 32.53 -9.31
N PRO A 51 13.13 32.34 -10.24
CA PRO A 51 14.25 33.29 -10.39
C PRO A 51 13.78 34.69 -10.81
N VAL A 52 14.52 35.70 -10.39
CA VAL A 52 14.23 37.08 -10.77
C VAL A 52 14.34 37.20 -12.30
N GLY A 53 13.33 37.84 -12.89
CA GLY A 53 13.26 38.02 -14.33
C GLY A 53 12.74 36.83 -15.15
N SER A 54 12.38 35.74 -14.49
CA SER A 54 11.80 34.55 -15.14
C SER A 54 10.32 34.46 -14.82
N ILE A 55 9.51 34.09 -15.83
CA ILE A 55 8.10 33.77 -15.61
C ILE A 55 7.92 32.29 -15.25
N LEU A 56 8.96 31.47 -15.41
CA LEU A 56 8.91 30.05 -15.12
C LEU A 56 9.21 29.78 -13.65
N VAL A 57 8.30 29.06 -12.99
CA VAL A 57 8.45 28.60 -11.62
C VAL A 57 9.09 27.21 -11.65
N HIS A 58 10.20 27.05 -10.93
CA HIS A 58 10.87 25.77 -10.81
C HIS A 58 10.40 25.05 -9.54
N ARG A 59 10.15 23.76 -9.65
CA ARG A 59 9.77 22.90 -8.53
C ARG A 59 10.95 22.00 -8.18
N ILE A 60 11.37 22.08 -6.93
CA ILE A 60 12.55 21.36 -6.43
C ILE A 60 12.07 20.29 -5.46
N PRO A 61 12.35 19.00 -5.72
CA PRO A 61 11.98 17.94 -4.79
C PRO A 61 12.70 18.12 -3.46
N THR A 62 11.94 18.07 -2.35
CA THR A 62 12.48 18.23 -0.99
C THR A 62 12.42 16.96 -0.18
N GLY A 63 11.54 16.01 -0.53
CA GLY A 63 11.43 14.76 0.20
C GLY A 63 10.37 13.86 -0.38
N VAL A 64 10.36 12.62 0.08
CA VAL A 64 9.41 11.59 -0.35
C VAL A 64 8.84 10.90 0.87
N THR A 65 7.54 10.66 0.88
CA THR A 65 6.87 9.89 1.92
C THR A 65 6.07 8.76 1.28
N PHE A 66 5.93 7.66 2.03
CA PHE A 66 5.15 6.50 1.59
C PHE A 66 4.08 6.20 2.63
N ASP A 67 2.86 5.97 2.16
CA ASP A 67 1.71 5.69 3.01
C ASP A 67 1.03 4.41 2.54
N LEU A 68 0.69 3.55 3.51
CA LEU A 68 -0.08 2.33 3.30
C LEU A 68 -1.42 2.46 4.01
N THR A 69 -2.50 2.21 3.29
CA THR A 69 -3.86 2.23 3.84
C THR A 69 -4.60 0.98 3.38
N TYR A 70 -5.33 0.34 4.27
CA TYR A 70 -6.20 -0.76 3.91
C TYR A 70 -7.48 -0.77 4.73
N THR A 71 -8.51 -1.44 4.20
CA THR A 71 -9.81 -1.56 4.83
C THR A 71 -10.12 -3.03 5.08
N GLU A 72 -10.41 -3.37 6.34
CA GLU A 72 -10.82 -4.71 6.73
C GLU A 72 -12.32 -4.89 6.53
N MET A 73 -12.71 -5.96 5.84
CA MET A 73 -14.12 -6.35 5.71
C MET A 73 -14.57 -7.22 6.88
N VAL A 74 -13.70 -8.11 7.35
CA VAL A 74 -13.93 -8.94 8.52
C VAL A 74 -13.06 -8.40 9.64
N VAL A 75 -13.70 -8.02 10.74
CA VAL A 75 -13.02 -7.40 11.87
C VAL A 75 -12.21 -8.46 12.62
N ARG A 76 -10.90 -8.31 12.63
CA ARG A 76 -9.96 -9.15 13.37
C ARG A 76 -9.08 -8.27 14.24
N ASP A 77 -9.01 -8.62 15.51
CA ASP A 77 -8.22 -7.83 16.45
C ASP A 77 -6.87 -8.47 16.79
N ASP A 78 -6.70 -9.75 16.48
CA ASP A 78 -5.56 -10.55 16.91
C ASP A 78 -4.22 -10.22 16.22
N LEU A 79 -4.25 -9.77 14.96
CA LEU A 79 -3.02 -9.56 14.19
C LEU A 79 -2.39 -8.17 14.40
N ILE A 80 -3.19 -7.13 14.45
CA ILE A 80 -2.70 -5.76 14.49
C ILE A 80 -3.23 -4.98 15.66
N MET A 81 -4.55 -5.02 15.90
CA MET A 81 -5.20 -4.13 16.89
C MET A 81 -4.84 -4.47 18.32
N GLU A 82 -4.93 -5.73 18.73
CA GLU A 82 -4.56 -6.14 20.10
C GLU A 82 -3.08 -5.86 20.40
N PRO A 83 -2.12 -6.30 19.55
CA PRO A 83 -0.72 -5.96 19.78
C PRO A 83 -0.46 -4.45 19.81
N LEU A 84 -1.17 -3.68 18.99
CA LEU A 84 -1.03 -2.22 18.94
C LEU A 84 -1.49 -1.60 20.28
N LEU A 85 -2.68 -1.98 20.76
CA LEU A 85 -3.22 -1.44 22.00
C LEU A 85 -2.38 -1.85 23.22
N GLU A 86 -1.89 -3.08 23.24
CA GLU A 86 -0.98 -3.56 24.29
C GLU A 86 0.33 -2.76 24.30
N ALA A 87 0.90 -2.51 23.14
CA ALA A 87 2.12 -1.72 23.02
C ALA A 87 1.92 -0.27 23.47
N ILE A 88 0.79 0.32 23.11
CA ILE A 88 0.44 1.70 23.53
C ILE A 88 0.28 1.75 25.06
N ALA A 89 -0.33 0.75 25.66
CA ALA A 89 -0.48 0.67 27.11
C ALA A 89 0.88 0.62 27.82
N GLN A 90 1.91 0.08 27.16
CA GLN A 90 3.28 0.06 27.66
C GLN A 90 4.09 1.30 27.26
N GLY A 91 3.47 2.28 26.60
CA GLY A 91 4.13 3.50 26.14
C GLY A 91 4.97 3.35 24.88
N LYS A 92 4.71 2.34 24.06
CA LYS A 92 5.47 2.06 22.84
C LYS A 92 4.54 2.01 21.63
N LEU A 93 5.07 2.36 20.47
CA LEU A 93 4.40 2.16 19.17
C LEU A 93 5.16 1.07 18.41
N PRO A 94 4.51 -0.02 18.03
CA PRO A 94 5.16 -1.09 17.29
C PRO A 94 5.38 -0.72 15.85
N THR A 95 6.31 -1.42 15.20
CA THR A 95 6.49 -1.37 13.74
C THR A 95 6.01 -2.67 13.13
N TYR A 96 5.51 -2.58 11.91
CA TYR A 96 5.01 -3.73 11.16
C TYR A 96 5.72 -3.85 9.82
N ASN A 97 5.77 -5.06 9.30
CA ASN A 97 6.27 -5.33 7.96
C ASN A 97 5.14 -5.92 7.14
N PHE A 98 4.92 -5.36 5.96
CA PHE A 98 3.89 -5.82 5.04
C PHE A 98 4.51 -6.28 3.72
N GLN A 99 3.80 -7.12 3.01
CA GLN A 99 4.18 -7.54 1.67
C GLN A 99 2.93 -7.54 0.79
N GLY A 100 2.97 -6.77 -0.27
CA GLY A 100 1.91 -6.68 -1.26
C GLY A 100 2.24 -7.49 -2.49
N VAL A 101 1.28 -8.28 -2.96
CA VAL A 101 1.45 -9.13 -4.14
C VAL A 101 0.31 -8.82 -5.10
N ALA A 102 0.64 -8.64 -6.37
CA ALA A 102 -0.33 -8.48 -7.44
C ALA A 102 0.04 -9.40 -8.59
N TYR A 103 -0.96 -10.01 -9.20
CA TYR A 103 -0.77 -10.96 -10.29
C TYR A 103 -1.38 -10.40 -11.57
N LYS A 104 -0.70 -10.64 -12.69
CA LYS A 104 -1.29 -10.49 -14.01
C LYS A 104 -2.00 -11.75 -14.45
N PRO A 105 -3.00 -11.66 -15.34
CA PRO A 105 -3.65 -12.86 -15.90
C PRO A 105 -2.70 -13.82 -16.61
N ASP A 106 -1.55 -13.33 -17.10
CA ASP A 106 -0.53 -14.15 -17.76
C ASP A 106 0.39 -14.91 -16.78
N GLY A 107 0.18 -14.75 -15.47
CA GLY A 107 0.96 -15.40 -14.44
C GLY A 107 2.13 -14.61 -13.89
N GLN A 108 2.43 -13.44 -14.43
CA GLN A 108 3.47 -12.57 -13.87
C GLN A 108 3.03 -12.03 -12.51
N GLU A 109 3.98 -11.89 -11.61
CA GLU A 109 3.77 -11.46 -10.24
C GLU A 109 4.55 -10.17 -9.96
N GLN A 110 3.88 -9.21 -9.34
CA GLN A 110 4.54 -8.07 -8.72
C GLN A 110 4.52 -8.27 -7.22
N ARG A 111 5.67 -8.22 -6.59
CA ARG A 111 5.80 -8.39 -5.14
C ARG A 111 6.62 -7.24 -4.57
N LEU A 112 6.02 -6.50 -3.65
CA LEU A 112 6.64 -5.36 -2.97
C LEU A 112 6.73 -5.65 -1.48
N ALA A 113 7.87 -5.32 -0.89
CA ALA A 113 8.04 -5.37 0.55
C ALA A 113 7.92 -3.95 1.13
N PHE A 114 7.11 -3.82 2.18
CA PHE A 114 6.87 -2.57 2.89
C PHE A 114 7.31 -2.75 4.34
N ASN A 115 8.52 -2.32 4.64
CA ASN A 115 9.11 -2.52 5.96
C ASN A 115 9.01 -1.27 6.82
N ASN A 116 9.11 -1.45 8.14
CA ASN A 116 9.08 -0.35 9.10
C ASN A 116 7.83 0.52 9.00
N ALA A 117 6.67 -0.11 8.83
CA ALA A 117 5.41 0.59 8.85
C ALA A 117 5.02 0.94 10.28
N VAL A 118 4.77 2.21 10.54
CA VAL A 118 4.30 2.69 11.84
C VAL A 118 2.87 3.18 11.70
N PRO A 119 2.02 2.99 12.73
CA PRO A 119 0.67 3.53 12.70
C PRO A 119 0.68 5.04 12.49
N ASN A 120 -0.13 5.53 11.57
CA ASN A 120 -0.21 6.95 11.26
C ASN A 120 -1.64 7.33 10.91
N GLY A 121 -2.15 8.40 11.50
CA GLY A 121 -3.49 8.89 11.23
C GLY A 121 -4.55 8.18 12.06
N ASN A 122 -5.69 7.95 11.46
CA ASN A 122 -6.88 7.43 12.16
C ASN A 122 -6.99 5.92 12.03
N PHE A 123 -7.25 5.28 13.16
CA PHE A 123 -7.53 3.85 13.22
C PHE A 123 -8.96 3.65 13.68
N GLY A 124 -9.77 2.98 12.87
CA GLY A 124 -11.12 2.62 13.25
C GLY A 124 -11.12 1.51 14.29
N LEU A 125 -11.56 1.82 15.51
CA LEU A 125 -11.67 0.80 16.57
C LEU A 125 -13.02 0.08 16.50
N GLN A 126 -14.09 0.83 16.30
CA GLN A 126 -15.42 0.27 16.19
C GLN A 126 -16.33 1.25 15.45
N THR A 127 -17.03 0.75 14.44
CA THR A 127 -18.00 1.53 13.68
C THR A 127 -19.20 0.65 13.39
N LEU A 128 -20.40 1.16 13.68
CA LEU A 128 -21.64 0.44 13.44
C LEU A 128 -22.59 1.31 12.62
N THR A 129 -23.03 0.80 11.48
CA THR A 129 -24.06 1.42 10.65
C THR A 129 -25.14 0.38 10.37
N PRO A 130 -26.40 0.59 10.80
CA PRO A 130 -27.47 -0.39 10.58
C PRO A 130 -27.65 -0.70 9.10
N GLY A 131 -27.72 -1.98 8.75
CA GLY A 131 -27.95 -2.44 7.39
C GLY A 131 -26.70 -2.49 6.50
N GLU A 132 -25.52 -2.16 7.03
CA GLU A 132 -24.27 -2.20 6.29
C GLU A 132 -23.28 -3.18 6.90
N VAL A 133 -22.35 -3.67 6.08
CA VAL A 133 -21.23 -4.48 6.54
C VAL A 133 -20.25 -3.59 7.31
N ILE A 134 -19.77 -4.07 8.44
CA ILE A 134 -18.80 -3.34 9.26
C ILE A 134 -17.43 -3.43 8.59
N GLU A 135 -16.83 -2.27 8.33
CA GLU A 135 -15.50 -2.15 7.77
C GLU A 135 -14.65 -1.24 8.66
N ARG A 136 -13.35 -1.54 8.74
CA ARG A 136 -12.40 -0.69 9.47
C ARG A 136 -11.24 -0.32 8.58
N GLU A 137 -10.92 0.97 8.57
CA GLU A 137 -9.77 1.50 7.84
C GLU A 137 -8.57 1.64 8.78
N GLN A 138 -7.39 1.23 8.30
CA GLN A 138 -6.14 1.35 9.02
C GLN A 138 -5.07 1.96 8.12
N SER A 139 -4.30 2.90 8.68
CA SER A 139 -3.28 3.65 7.94
C SER A 139 -1.93 3.54 8.61
N PHE A 140 -0.89 3.41 7.77
CA PHE A 140 0.50 3.33 8.22
C PHE A 140 1.38 4.25 7.40
N ALA A 141 2.38 4.83 8.05
CA ALA A 141 3.47 5.51 7.37
C ALA A 141 4.67 4.57 7.27
N LEU A 142 5.26 4.49 6.08
CA LEU A 142 6.41 3.62 5.84
C LEU A 142 7.69 4.40 6.08
N ASN A 143 8.54 3.92 6.99
CA ASN A 143 9.83 4.54 7.32
C ASN A 143 11.00 3.91 6.57
N SER A 144 10.71 3.12 5.55
CA SER A 144 11.72 2.61 4.62
C SER A 144 11.19 2.68 3.20
N ILE A 145 12.11 2.72 2.24
CA ILE A 145 11.75 2.73 0.83
C ILE A 145 11.23 1.34 0.46
N PRO A 146 10.00 1.24 -0.10
CA PRO A 146 9.49 -0.04 -0.59
C PRO A 146 10.43 -0.65 -1.63
N SER A 147 10.61 -1.95 -1.56
CA SER A 147 11.48 -2.67 -2.49
C SER A 147 10.70 -3.69 -3.30
N PHE A 148 11.06 -3.82 -4.57
CA PHE A 148 10.52 -4.86 -5.43
C PHE A 148 11.26 -6.17 -5.18
N ILE A 149 10.54 -7.18 -4.70
CA ILE A 149 11.04 -8.56 -4.69
C ILE A 149 10.89 -9.14 -6.09
N LYS A 150 9.75 -8.84 -6.73
CA LYS A 150 9.50 -9.12 -8.14
C LYS A 150 8.81 -7.93 -8.78
N SER A 151 9.30 -7.50 -9.94
CA SER A 151 8.70 -6.41 -10.70
C SER A 151 7.98 -6.95 -11.94
N LEU A 152 6.99 -6.19 -12.40
CA LEU A 152 6.28 -6.52 -13.63
C LEU A 152 7.05 -5.98 -14.84
N ALA A 153 7.02 -6.75 -15.91
CA ALA A 153 7.51 -6.30 -17.23
C ALA A 153 6.41 -6.56 -18.25
N SER A 154 6.24 -5.64 -19.19
CA SER A 154 5.32 -5.84 -20.29
C SER A 154 5.94 -6.76 -21.33
N THR A 155 5.22 -7.81 -21.71
CA THR A 155 5.59 -8.67 -22.85
C THR A 155 5.02 -8.15 -24.17
N TYR A 156 4.19 -7.13 -24.09
CA TYR A 156 3.49 -6.55 -25.24
C TYR A 156 4.39 -5.69 -26.12
N LEU A 157 5.31 -4.98 -25.50
CA LEU A 157 6.26 -4.10 -26.20
C LEU A 157 7.68 -4.68 -26.11
N LYS A 158 7.96 -5.64 -26.92
CA LYS A 158 9.32 -6.18 -27.05
C LYS A 158 9.98 -5.68 -28.32
#